data_b2046ec35ec5af3950b13126b5335be1
#
_entry.id   b2046ec35ec5af3950b13126b5335be1
#
_cell.length_a   1.000
_cell.length_b   1.000
_cell.length_c   1.000
_cell.angle_alpha   90.00
_cell.angle_beta   90.00
_cell.angle_gamma   90.00
#
_symmetry.space_group_name_H-M   'P 1'
#
loop_
_entity.id
_entity.type
_entity.pdbx_description
1 polymer ?
#
loop_
_entity_poly.entity_id
_entity_poly.type
_entity_poly.pdbx_seq_one_letter_code
_entity_poly.pdbx_strand_id
1 'polypeptide(L)'
;MSNSSLVCYTKLSPNHSGKRTHSIDRITPHCVVGQLSCETICACFPEGRGASCNYGIGSDGRISLCVNEGNRSWCSSSNANDQRAVTIECASDKTEPYAMTDAVYESLVNLCTDICKRNGKKKLLWFADKDKTLAYNPASDEMVITVHRWFANKSCPGDWLYNRLGDLAARVTANLGSGQSSDNDVLYRVQTGAFSVKENADRMLEKVKAAGFDTYMVQIDGMYKIQVGAYSVKSNADAMATKLKAAGFDTFITTQGGQAVSSTSTPTREVTVGSTVRLKEGAKTYSGGSLASFVYERDHQVTQLNSDRAVISYNGTVVAAVRKNDLILV
;
A
#
# COMPACT_ATOMS: atom_id res chain seq x y z
N MET A 1 -14.35 -17.02 -16.03
CA MET A 1 -14.10 -15.96 -15.03
C MET A 1 -12.67 -16.10 -14.54
N SER A 2 -11.90 -15.05 -14.60
CA SER A 2 -10.53 -14.98 -14.08
C SER A 2 -10.53 -14.34 -12.71
N ASN A 3 -9.59 -14.70 -11.84
CA ASN A 3 -9.33 -13.99 -10.60
C ASN A 3 -8.74 -12.60 -10.86
N SER A 4 -8.78 -11.71 -9.87
CA SER A 4 -8.18 -10.37 -9.95
C SER A 4 -6.66 -10.44 -10.16
N SER A 5 -6.13 -9.59 -11.04
CA SER A 5 -4.69 -9.41 -11.22
C SER A 5 -4.04 -8.59 -10.08
N LEU A 6 -4.84 -8.00 -9.20
CA LEU A 6 -4.37 -7.27 -8.02
C LEU A 6 -3.90 -8.19 -6.88
N VAL A 7 -4.10 -9.52 -7.03
CA VAL A 7 -3.69 -10.52 -6.04
C VAL A 7 -2.16 -10.63 -6.02
N CYS A 8 -1.57 -10.47 -4.84
CA CYS A 8 -0.14 -10.67 -4.60
C CYS A 8 0.19 -11.97 -3.85
N TYR A 9 -0.80 -12.60 -3.22
CA TYR A 9 -0.64 -13.85 -2.48
C TYR A 9 -1.81 -14.79 -2.72
N THR A 10 -1.56 -16.08 -2.89
CA THR A 10 -2.59 -17.11 -3.08
C THR A 10 -2.37 -18.28 -2.13
N LYS A 11 -3.41 -18.57 -1.33
CA LYS A 11 -3.49 -19.80 -0.54
C LYS A 11 -4.95 -20.26 -0.55
N LEU A 12 -5.25 -21.20 -1.44
CA LEU A 12 -6.63 -21.67 -1.63
C LEU A 12 -7.09 -22.49 -0.44
N SER A 13 -8.28 -22.15 0.07
CA SER A 13 -9.02 -22.92 1.06
C SER A 13 -9.85 -24.01 0.37
N PRO A 14 -9.95 -25.21 0.94
CA PRO A 14 -10.86 -26.26 0.45
C PRO A 14 -12.33 -25.96 0.80
N ASN A 15 -12.60 -24.97 1.64
CA ASN A 15 -13.93 -24.62 2.15
C ASN A 15 -14.72 -23.83 1.10
N HIS A 16 -15.22 -24.51 0.08
CA HIS A 16 -16.07 -23.91 -0.97
C HIS A 16 -17.00 -24.95 -1.59
N SER A 17 -18.05 -24.50 -2.24
CA SER A 17 -19.06 -25.38 -2.85
C SER A 17 -18.83 -25.66 -4.34
N GLY A 18 -17.61 -25.45 -4.82
CA GLY A 18 -17.35 -25.56 -6.26
C GLY A 18 -17.90 -24.37 -7.05
N LYS A 19 -18.13 -24.59 -8.35
CA LYS A 19 -18.57 -23.55 -9.28
C LYS A 19 -19.88 -22.92 -8.86
N ARG A 20 -19.97 -21.61 -9.05
CA ARG A 20 -21.22 -20.85 -8.82
C ARG A 20 -22.31 -21.33 -9.75
N THR A 21 -23.54 -21.35 -9.24
CA THR A 21 -24.76 -21.67 -10.00
C THR A 21 -25.47 -20.40 -10.49
N HIS A 22 -24.95 -19.22 -10.16
CA HIS A 22 -25.46 -17.92 -10.55
C HIS A 22 -24.34 -17.01 -11.05
N SER A 23 -24.65 -16.06 -11.92
CA SER A 23 -23.70 -15.00 -12.31
C SER A 23 -23.36 -14.12 -11.12
N ILE A 24 -22.15 -13.53 -11.13
CA ILE A 24 -21.72 -12.59 -10.08
C ILE A 24 -22.40 -11.24 -10.33
N ASP A 25 -23.24 -10.85 -9.38
CA ASP A 25 -23.97 -9.58 -9.37
C ASP A 25 -24.04 -8.94 -7.97
N ARG A 26 -23.26 -9.49 -7.02
CA ARG A 26 -23.13 -8.96 -5.67
C ARG A 26 -21.66 -8.90 -5.24
N ILE A 27 -21.36 -7.98 -4.33
CA ILE A 27 -20.13 -7.93 -3.55
C ILE A 27 -20.52 -7.87 -2.08
N THR A 28 -19.87 -8.69 -1.25
CA THR A 28 -20.10 -8.69 0.20
C THR A 28 -18.77 -8.44 0.91
N PRO A 29 -18.45 -7.20 1.31
CA PRO A 29 -17.28 -6.90 2.12
C PRO A 29 -17.55 -7.23 3.59
N HIS A 30 -16.50 -7.73 4.27
CA HIS A 30 -16.51 -8.14 5.66
C HIS A 30 -15.38 -7.45 6.44
N CYS A 31 -15.42 -7.50 7.77
CA CYS A 31 -14.30 -7.21 8.66
C CYS A 31 -13.80 -8.50 9.30
N VAL A 32 -12.48 -8.75 9.24
CA VAL A 32 -11.88 -9.98 9.77
C VAL A 32 -11.61 -9.92 11.28
N VAL A 33 -11.90 -8.76 11.91
CA VAL A 33 -11.72 -8.52 13.36
C VAL A 33 -10.26 -8.72 13.80
N GLY A 34 -9.35 -8.01 13.13
CA GLY A 34 -7.91 -7.96 13.41
C GLY A 34 -7.15 -7.22 12.32
N GLN A 35 -6.08 -6.53 12.71
CA GLN A 35 -5.13 -5.91 11.77
C GLN A 35 -4.19 -7.00 11.22
N LEU A 36 -4.75 -7.92 10.43
CA LEU A 36 -4.07 -9.09 9.91
C LEU A 36 -3.37 -8.79 8.58
N SER A 37 -2.31 -9.54 8.28
CA SER A 37 -1.75 -9.55 6.92
C SER A 37 -2.65 -10.37 5.97
N CYS A 38 -2.52 -10.15 4.69
CA CYS A 38 -3.31 -10.87 3.68
C CYS A 38 -3.04 -12.39 3.72
N GLU A 39 -1.81 -12.81 4.06
CA GLU A 39 -1.44 -14.20 4.27
C GLU A 39 -2.16 -14.81 5.48
N THR A 40 -2.23 -14.06 6.57
CA THR A 40 -2.90 -14.49 7.80
C THR A 40 -4.41 -14.62 7.57
N ILE A 41 -5.02 -13.72 6.80
CA ILE A 41 -6.45 -13.82 6.44
C ILE A 41 -6.73 -15.14 5.71
N CYS A 42 -5.94 -15.52 4.70
CA CYS A 42 -6.09 -16.81 4.04
C CYS A 42 -5.87 -18.00 5.01
N ALA A 43 -4.95 -17.85 5.97
CA ALA A 43 -4.69 -18.90 6.96
C ALA A 43 -5.84 -19.09 7.96
N CYS A 44 -6.78 -18.15 8.07
CA CYS A 44 -7.98 -18.27 8.90
C CYS A 44 -8.99 -19.32 8.39
N PHE A 45 -8.82 -19.83 7.19
CA PHE A 45 -9.74 -20.74 6.52
C PHE A 45 -9.14 -22.13 6.23
N PRO A 46 -8.57 -22.83 7.23
CA PRO A 46 -8.08 -24.19 7.05
C PRO A 46 -9.24 -25.17 6.80
N GLU A 47 -8.91 -26.37 6.36
CA GLU A 47 -9.88 -27.45 6.22
C GLU A 47 -10.69 -27.65 7.52
N GLY A 48 -11.98 -27.87 7.38
CA GLY A 48 -12.88 -28.07 8.53
C GLY A 48 -13.36 -26.78 9.22
N ARG A 49 -12.86 -25.60 8.85
CA ARG A 49 -13.30 -24.32 9.46
C ARG A 49 -14.78 -24.01 9.22
N GLY A 50 -15.38 -24.52 8.14
CA GLY A 50 -16.76 -24.25 7.77
C GLY A 50 -17.03 -22.79 7.30
N ALA A 51 -15.98 -22.05 6.99
CA ALA A 51 -16.04 -20.68 6.49
C ALA A 51 -14.90 -20.42 5.49
N SER A 52 -15.09 -19.46 4.60
CA SER A 52 -14.06 -18.96 3.67
C SER A 52 -14.49 -17.65 3.03
N CYS A 53 -13.58 -16.96 2.36
CA CYS A 53 -13.86 -15.80 1.50
C CYS A 53 -13.20 -15.98 0.14
N ASN A 54 -13.58 -15.19 -0.86
CA ASN A 54 -12.86 -15.18 -2.12
C ASN A 54 -11.53 -14.43 -1.98
N TYR A 55 -11.55 -13.23 -1.43
CA TYR A 55 -10.38 -12.38 -1.28
C TYR A 55 -10.16 -11.94 0.17
N GLY A 56 -8.91 -11.72 0.53
CA GLY A 56 -8.50 -11.08 1.77
C GLY A 56 -7.71 -9.80 1.47
N ILE A 57 -7.96 -8.71 2.22
CA ILE A 57 -7.19 -7.47 2.15
C ILE A 57 -6.49 -7.28 3.49
N GLY A 58 -5.16 -7.36 3.49
CA GLY A 58 -4.32 -7.16 4.67
C GLY A 58 -4.27 -5.70 5.12
N SER A 59 -3.82 -5.46 6.35
CA SER A 59 -3.74 -4.12 6.96
C SER A 59 -2.85 -3.14 6.20
N ASP A 60 -1.96 -3.63 5.36
CA ASP A 60 -1.10 -2.89 4.43
C ASP A 60 -1.73 -2.68 3.04
N GLY A 61 -2.96 -3.14 2.81
CA GLY A 61 -3.67 -3.06 1.55
C GLY A 61 -3.33 -4.16 0.54
N ARG A 62 -2.41 -5.10 0.84
CA ARG A 62 -2.11 -6.22 -0.05
C ARG A 62 -3.29 -7.18 -0.13
N ILE A 63 -3.51 -7.76 -1.32
CA ILE A 63 -4.68 -8.57 -1.62
C ILE A 63 -4.26 -10.03 -1.79
N SER A 64 -5.01 -10.92 -1.11
CA SER A 64 -4.85 -12.38 -1.25
C SER A 64 -6.07 -13.03 -1.88
N LEU A 65 -5.85 -14.19 -2.52
CA LEU A 65 -6.87 -15.09 -3.04
C LEU A 65 -7.00 -16.31 -2.13
N CYS A 66 -8.17 -16.46 -1.51
CA CYS A 66 -8.47 -17.57 -0.60
C CYS A 66 -9.40 -18.62 -1.25
N VAL A 67 -10.34 -18.21 -2.12
CA VAL A 67 -11.17 -19.09 -2.95
C VAL A 67 -11.28 -18.47 -4.34
N ASN A 68 -11.11 -19.28 -5.39
CA ASN A 68 -11.28 -18.80 -6.75
C ASN A 68 -12.62 -18.08 -6.94
N GLU A 69 -12.62 -16.93 -7.61
CA GLU A 69 -13.82 -16.10 -7.78
C GLU A 69 -14.98 -16.82 -8.46
N GLY A 70 -14.67 -17.75 -9.37
CA GLY A 70 -15.67 -18.61 -10.01
C GLY A 70 -16.31 -19.64 -9.08
N ASN A 71 -15.81 -19.80 -7.85
CA ASN A 71 -16.33 -20.73 -6.85
C ASN A 71 -17.09 -19.99 -5.76
N ARG A 72 -18.14 -20.64 -5.21
CA ARG A 72 -18.90 -20.12 -4.08
C ARG A 72 -18.13 -20.30 -2.78
N SER A 73 -17.66 -19.24 -2.15
CA SER A 73 -17.14 -19.22 -0.79
C SER A 73 -18.24 -19.43 0.26
N TRP A 74 -17.86 -19.60 1.54
CA TRP A 74 -18.80 -19.73 2.65
C TRP A 74 -18.58 -18.58 3.63
N CYS A 75 -19.11 -17.41 3.32
CA CYS A 75 -18.73 -16.17 4.03
C CYS A 75 -19.91 -15.45 4.69
N SER A 76 -21.04 -15.28 4.00
CA SER A 76 -22.12 -14.42 4.45
C SER A 76 -23.17 -15.11 5.30
N SER A 77 -23.04 -16.40 5.60
CA SER A 77 -24.07 -17.26 6.23
C SER A 77 -25.34 -17.40 5.38
N SER A 78 -25.29 -17.07 4.09
CA SER A 78 -26.39 -17.22 3.14
C SER A 78 -25.91 -17.86 1.85
N ASN A 79 -26.31 -19.09 1.61
CA ASN A 79 -25.99 -19.81 0.38
C ASN A 79 -26.45 -19.03 -0.88
N ALA A 80 -27.66 -18.47 -0.84
CA ALA A 80 -28.21 -17.71 -1.96
C ALA A 80 -27.39 -16.45 -2.24
N ASN A 81 -26.92 -15.75 -1.20
CA ASN A 81 -26.05 -14.60 -1.37
C ASN A 81 -24.67 -15.01 -1.89
N ASP A 82 -24.04 -16.01 -1.26
CA ASP A 82 -22.69 -16.43 -1.62
C ASP A 82 -22.58 -17.04 -3.03
N GLN A 83 -23.68 -17.54 -3.60
CA GLN A 83 -23.73 -17.94 -5.02
C GLN A 83 -23.59 -16.73 -5.98
N ARG A 84 -24.04 -15.57 -5.55
CA ARG A 84 -24.08 -14.33 -6.34
C ARG A 84 -22.93 -13.37 -5.98
N ALA A 85 -22.40 -13.47 -4.77
CA ALA A 85 -21.48 -12.48 -4.20
C ALA A 85 -20.01 -12.90 -4.31
N VAL A 86 -19.16 -11.99 -4.72
CA VAL A 86 -17.72 -12.04 -4.38
C VAL A 86 -17.59 -11.52 -2.96
N THR A 87 -16.97 -12.32 -2.09
CA THR A 87 -16.82 -12.02 -0.68
C THR A 87 -15.39 -11.59 -0.37
N ILE A 88 -15.22 -10.54 0.43
CA ILE A 88 -13.93 -9.91 0.69
C ILE A 88 -13.78 -9.70 2.19
N GLU A 89 -12.81 -10.36 2.82
CA GLU A 89 -12.43 -10.13 4.21
C GLU A 89 -11.38 -9.03 4.30
N CYS A 90 -11.67 -7.97 5.05
CA CYS A 90 -10.83 -6.81 5.20
C CYS A 90 -10.23 -6.75 6.60
N ALA A 91 -8.92 -6.50 6.72
CA ALA A 91 -8.26 -6.23 7.99
C ALA A 91 -8.91 -5.01 8.67
N SER A 92 -9.16 -5.12 9.97
CA SER A 92 -9.86 -4.11 10.76
C SER A 92 -9.40 -4.12 12.20
N ASP A 93 -9.82 -3.14 13.00
CA ASP A 93 -9.63 -3.19 14.44
C ASP A 93 -10.40 -4.38 15.06
N LYS A 94 -10.03 -4.74 16.30
CA LYS A 94 -10.61 -5.87 17.02
C LYS A 94 -11.93 -5.54 17.71
N THR A 95 -12.26 -4.26 17.83
CA THR A 95 -13.43 -3.75 18.54
C THR A 95 -14.24 -2.81 17.65
N GLU A 96 -15.53 -2.64 17.96
CA GLU A 96 -16.36 -1.65 17.29
C GLU A 96 -15.68 -0.24 17.33
N PRO A 97 -15.73 0.52 16.25
CA PRO A 97 -16.51 0.29 15.02
C PRO A 97 -15.83 -0.59 13.97
N TYR A 98 -14.79 -1.38 14.32
CA TYR A 98 -13.94 -2.20 13.45
C TYR A 98 -13.31 -1.38 12.33
N ALA A 99 -12.62 -0.29 12.73
CA ALA A 99 -12.01 0.63 11.78
C ALA A 99 -10.94 -0.07 10.92
N MET A 100 -10.85 0.37 9.68
CA MET A 100 -9.87 -0.10 8.71
C MET A 100 -8.86 1.00 8.43
N THR A 101 -7.64 0.63 8.02
CA THR A 101 -6.66 1.60 7.55
C THR A 101 -7.07 2.18 6.20
N ASP A 102 -6.55 3.37 5.85
CA ASP A 102 -6.74 3.95 4.52
C ASP A 102 -6.28 2.99 3.42
N ALA A 103 -5.16 2.26 3.63
CA ALA A 103 -4.64 1.29 2.68
C ALA A 103 -5.63 0.15 2.41
N VAL A 104 -6.29 -0.37 3.44
CA VAL A 104 -7.33 -1.41 3.31
C VAL A 104 -8.51 -0.86 2.50
N TYR A 105 -8.99 0.34 2.83
CA TYR A 105 -10.16 0.91 2.17
C TYR A 105 -9.91 1.26 0.71
N GLU A 106 -8.73 1.83 0.38
CA GLU A 106 -8.34 2.10 -1.00
C GLU A 106 -8.22 0.80 -1.81
N SER A 107 -7.64 -0.24 -1.23
CA SER A 107 -7.55 -1.56 -1.87
C SER A 107 -8.92 -2.20 -2.06
N LEU A 108 -9.86 -1.99 -1.13
CA LEU A 108 -11.25 -2.44 -1.29
C LEU A 108 -11.94 -1.74 -2.47
N VAL A 109 -11.78 -0.42 -2.61
CA VAL A 109 -12.30 0.33 -3.77
C VAL A 109 -11.72 -0.21 -5.08
N ASN A 110 -10.40 -0.42 -5.13
CA ASN A 110 -9.71 -0.92 -6.32
C ASN A 110 -10.14 -2.35 -6.68
N LEU A 111 -10.23 -3.24 -5.70
CA LEU A 111 -10.66 -4.63 -5.92
C LEU A 111 -12.13 -4.70 -6.35
N CYS A 112 -13.03 -3.95 -5.72
CA CYS A 112 -14.42 -3.87 -6.13
C CYS A 112 -14.57 -3.33 -7.56
N THR A 113 -13.77 -2.33 -7.94
CA THR A 113 -13.73 -1.79 -9.31
C THR A 113 -13.29 -2.86 -10.31
N ASP A 114 -12.21 -3.59 -10.01
CA ASP A 114 -11.71 -4.67 -10.85
C ASP A 114 -12.74 -5.81 -11.01
N ILE A 115 -13.36 -6.24 -9.90
CA ILE A 115 -14.43 -7.25 -9.91
C ILE A 115 -15.58 -6.78 -10.80
N CYS A 116 -16.05 -5.55 -10.66
CA CYS A 116 -17.10 -4.98 -11.47
C CYS A 116 -16.72 -4.96 -12.97
N LYS A 117 -15.54 -4.46 -13.32
CA LYS A 117 -15.03 -4.42 -14.71
C LYS A 117 -15.00 -5.81 -15.33
N ARG A 118 -14.42 -6.80 -14.66
CA ARG A 118 -14.30 -8.18 -15.16
C ARG A 118 -15.64 -8.90 -15.32
N ASN A 119 -16.66 -8.45 -14.58
CA ASN A 119 -18.02 -8.98 -14.68
C ASN A 119 -18.94 -8.09 -15.54
N GLY A 120 -18.39 -7.16 -16.34
CA GLY A 120 -19.14 -6.30 -17.26
C GLY A 120 -20.07 -5.29 -16.58
N LYS A 121 -19.79 -4.94 -15.32
CA LYS A 121 -20.62 -4.02 -14.54
C LYS A 121 -20.15 -2.59 -14.71
N LYS A 122 -21.11 -1.66 -14.80
CA LYS A 122 -20.90 -0.21 -14.93
C LYS A 122 -21.29 0.56 -13.68
N LYS A 123 -22.01 -0.10 -12.76
CA LYS A 123 -22.45 0.52 -11.51
C LYS A 123 -22.33 -0.46 -10.36
N LEU A 124 -21.90 0.05 -9.21
CA LEU A 124 -22.00 -0.62 -7.92
C LEU A 124 -23.04 0.13 -7.07
N LEU A 125 -24.07 -0.56 -6.60
CA LEU A 125 -25.21 0.03 -5.92
C LEU A 125 -25.19 -0.31 -4.42
N TRP A 126 -25.58 0.67 -3.61
CA TRP A 126 -25.81 0.52 -2.18
C TRP A 126 -27.14 1.18 -1.79
N PHE A 127 -28.09 0.42 -1.29
CA PHE A 127 -29.40 0.94 -0.90
C PHE A 127 -29.54 1.23 0.59
N ALA A 128 -28.60 0.79 1.42
CA ALA A 128 -28.64 0.87 2.89
C ALA A 128 -29.88 0.22 3.53
N ASP A 129 -30.62 -0.56 2.79
CA ASP A 129 -31.87 -1.22 3.17
C ASP A 129 -31.81 -2.69 2.74
N LYS A 130 -31.98 -3.59 3.72
CA LYS A 130 -31.91 -5.05 3.52
C LYS A 130 -32.99 -5.52 2.55
N ASP A 131 -34.24 -5.19 2.82
CA ASP A 131 -35.38 -5.76 2.10
C ASP A 131 -35.41 -5.24 0.67
N LYS A 132 -35.19 -3.94 0.48
CA LYS A 132 -35.00 -3.33 -0.82
C LYS A 132 -33.88 -3.97 -1.62
N THR A 133 -32.70 -4.18 -0.97
CA THR A 133 -31.53 -4.77 -1.62
C THR A 133 -31.80 -6.22 -2.05
N LEU A 134 -32.39 -7.03 -1.17
CA LEU A 134 -32.63 -8.44 -1.45
C LEU A 134 -33.75 -8.68 -2.46
N ALA A 135 -34.74 -7.78 -2.53
CA ALA A 135 -35.81 -7.79 -3.54
C ALA A 135 -35.33 -7.22 -4.88
N TYR A 136 -34.23 -6.47 -4.93
CA TYR A 136 -33.73 -5.86 -6.16
C TYR A 136 -33.15 -6.91 -7.11
N ASN A 137 -33.54 -6.82 -8.36
CA ASN A 137 -32.97 -7.62 -9.45
C ASN A 137 -32.03 -6.71 -10.26
N PRO A 138 -30.70 -6.81 -10.07
CA PRO A 138 -29.75 -5.94 -10.76
C PRO A 138 -29.83 -6.11 -12.28
N ALA A 139 -29.74 -5.01 -13.01
CA ALA A 139 -29.56 -5.04 -14.46
C ALA A 139 -28.21 -5.71 -14.81
N SER A 140 -28.05 -6.10 -16.06
CA SER A 140 -26.83 -6.83 -16.50
C SER A 140 -25.56 -6.07 -16.25
N ASP A 141 -25.59 -4.74 -16.23
CA ASP A 141 -24.47 -3.82 -15.99
C ASP A 141 -24.42 -3.26 -14.56
N GLU A 142 -25.21 -3.82 -13.63
CA GLU A 142 -25.25 -3.41 -12.22
C GLU A 142 -24.76 -4.52 -11.30
N MET A 143 -24.13 -4.13 -10.20
CA MET A 143 -23.72 -4.96 -9.09
C MET A 143 -24.19 -4.32 -7.78
N VAL A 144 -24.54 -5.13 -6.78
CA VAL A 144 -25.13 -4.64 -5.53
C VAL A 144 -24.28 -5.05 -4.34
N ILE A 145 -24.06 -4.15 -3.39
CA ILE A 145 -23.41 -4.47 -2.12
C ILE A 145 -24.43 -5.11 -1.18
N THR A 146 -24.03 -6.22 -0.57
CA THR A 146 -24.72 -6.86 0.55
C THR A 146 -23.77 -6.97 1.75
N VAL A 147 -24.31 -7.21 2.94
CA VAL A 147 -23.50 -7.28 4.17
C VAL A 147 -23.90 -8.46 5.04
N HIS A 148 -22.93 -9.03 5.75
CA HIS A 148 -23.12 -10.23 6.58
C HIS A 148 -24.20 -10.05 7.65
N ARG A 149 -24.28 -8.87 8.30
CA ARG A 149 -25.28 -8.59 9.35
C ARG A 149 -26.75 -8.71 8.88
N TRP A 150 -26.98 -8.76 7.58
CA TRP A 150 -28.33 -8.99 7.04
C TRP A 150 -28.74 -10.47 7.03
N PHE A 151 -27.78 -11.39 7.10
CA PHE A 151 -28.02 -12.83 6.97
C PHE A 151 -27.80 -13.59 8.28
N ALA A 152 -27.10 -12.98 9.24
CA ALA A 152 -26.84 -13.58 10.55
C ALA A 152 -26.76 -12.50 11.64
N ASN A 153 -26.91 -12.89 12.88
CA ASN A 153 -26.70 -11.98 14.03
C ASN A 153 -25.22 -11.72 14.22
N LYS A 154 -24.65 -10.79 13.44
CA LYS A 154 -23.25 -10.40 13.40
C LYS A 154 -23.11 -8.89 13.29
N SER A 155 -22.05 -8.31 13.86
CA SER A 155 -21.69 -6.89 13.67
C SER A 155 -21.08 -6.63 12.29
N CYS A 156 -20.51 -7.65 11.64
CA CYS A 156 -19.82 -7.53 10.34
C CYS A 156 -20.73 -6.83 9.28
N PRO A 157 -20.20 -5.84 8.54
CA PRO A 157 -18.80 -5.47 8.36
C PRO A 157 -18.27 -4.43 9.36
N GLY A 158 -18.93 -4.20 10.49
CA GLY A 158 -18.64 -3.12 11.44
C GLY A 158 -19.25 -1.78 11.02
N ASP A 159 -19.47 -0.89 11.96
CA ASP A 159 -20.11 0.39 11.67
C ASP A 159 -19.18 1.33 10.88
N TRP A 160 -17.89 1.16 11.05
CA TRP A 160 -16.93 1.97 10.28
C TRP A 160 -17.09 1.76 8.78
N LEU A 161 -17.11 0.49 8.31
CA LEU A 161 -17.28 0.19 6.89
C LEU A 161 -18.74 0.37 6.45
N TYR A 162 -19.72 -0.04 7.29
CA TYR A 162 -21.13 0.08 6.96
C TYR A 162 -21.51 1.52 6.59
N ASN A 163 -21.03 2.51 7.35
CA ASN A 163 -21.29 3.93 7.12
C ASN A 163 -20.54 4.48 5.88
N ARG A 164 -19.59 3.73 5.31
CA ARG A 164 -18.82 4.08 4.12
C ARG A 164 -19.22 3.31 2.86
N LEU A 165 -20.18 2.39 2.94
CA LEU A 165 -20.62 1.61 1.77
C LEU A 165 -21.24 2.47 0.67
N GLY A 166 -21.87 3.59 1.01
CA GLY A 166 -22.34 4.58 0.04
C GLY A 166 -21.18 5.26 -0.70
N ASP A 167 -20.13 5.65 0.02
CA ASP A 167 -18.89 6.18 -0.56
C ASP A 167 -18.19 5.13 -1.44
N LEU A 168 -18.07 3.90 -0.94
CA LEU A 168 -17.52 2.77 -1.72
C LEU A 168 -18.27 2.60 -3.05
N ALA A 169 -19.59 2.54 -3.01
CA ALA A 169 -20.41 2.38 -4.20
C ALA A 169 -20.26 3.53 -5.20
N ALA A 170 -20.23 4.78 -4.69
CA ALA A 170 -20.06 5.97 -5.50
C ALA A 170 -18.67 6.01 -6.16
N ARG A 171 -17.60 5.74 -5.40
CA ARG A 171 -16.23 5.72 -5.91
C ARG A 171 -16.00 4.62 -6.95
N VAL A 172 -16.48 3.41 -6.69
CA VAL A 172 -16.40 2.30 -7.65
C VAL A 172 -17.17 2.65 -8.92
N THR A 173 -18.40 3.18 -8.81
CA THR A 173 -19.21 3.59 -9.98
C THR A 173 -18.51 4.70 -10.78
N ALA A 174 -17.91 5.68 -10.12
CA ALA A 174 -17.11 6.72 -10.78
C ALA A 174 -15.93 6.12 -11.55
N ASN A 175 -15.21 5.17 -10.95
CA ASN A 175 -14.10 4.46 -11.59
C ASN A 175 -14.56 3.57 -12.78
N LEU A 176 -15.81 3.13 -12.79
CA LEU A 176 -16.42 2.36 -13.89
C LEU A 176 -16.95 3.27 -15.00
N GLY A 177 -17.53 4.42 -14.66
CA GLY A 177 -18.08 5.39 -15.63
C GLY A 177 -16.98 6.19 -16.35
N SER A 178 -15.78 6.22 -15.82
CA SER A 178 -14.59 6.70 -16.53
C SER A 178 -14.09 5.71 -17.62
N GLY A 179 -14.88 4.68 -17.92
CA GLY A 179 -14.64 3.71 -18.98
C GLY A 179 -14.80 4.32 -20.36
N GLN A 180 -13.81 5.07 -20.80
CA GLN A 180 -13.42 5.15 -22.19
C GLN A 180 -12.40 4.05 -22.47
N SER A 181 -12.61 3.35 -23.59
CA SER A 181 -11.76 2.37 -24.23
C SER A 181 -10.26 2.50 -23.89
N SER A 182 -9.62 1.36 -23.72
CA SER A 182 -8.20 1.08 -23.82
C SER A 182 -7.45 2.06 -24.76
N ASP A 183 -7.10 3.24 -24.22
CA ASP A 183 -6.00 4.12 -24.62
C ASP A 183 -6.00 5.31 -23.63
N ASN A 184 -5.08 5.27 -22.67
CA ASN A 184 -4.86 6.23 -21.59
C ASN A 184 -5.65 6.00 -20.29
N ASP A 185 -5.23 5.04 -19.48
CA ASP A 185 -5.41 5.10 -18.03
C ASP A 185 -4.55 6.27 -17.51
N VAL A 186 -5.14 7.48 -17.49
CA VAL A 186 -4.48 8.66 -16.93
C VAL A 186 -4.33 8.46 -15.43
N LEU A 187 -3.14 8.07 -15.01
CA LEU A 187 -2.80 7.99 -13.60
C LEU A 187 -2.27 9.34 -13.11
N TYR A 188 -2.92 9.89 -12.11
CA TYR A 188 -2.45 11.07 -11.39
C TYR A 188 -1.37 10.65 -10.40
N ARG A 189 -0.12 10.95 -10.71
CA ARG A 189 1.05 10.58 -9.92
C ARG A 189 1.44 11.72 -9.01
N VAL A 190 1.51 11.47 -7.72
CA VAL A 190 1.99 12.44 -6.75
C VAL A 190 3.51 12.30 -6.63
N GLN A 191 4.23 13.36 -6.89
CA GLN A 191 5.69 13.39 -6.87
C GLN A 191 6.18 14.48 -5.91
N THR A 192 7.34 14.23 -5.29
CA THR A 192 8.05 15.20 -4.47
C THR A 192 9.54 15.21 -4.83
N GLY A 193 10.05 16.40 -5.10
CA GLY A 193 11.44 16.59 -5.55
C GLY A 193 11.72 16.07 -6.97
N ALA A 194 12.62 16.74 -7.65
CA ALA A 194 13.19 16.34 -8.93
C ALA A 194 14.68 16.65 -8.92
N PHE A 195 15.52 15.64 -9.21
CA PHE A 195 16.96 15.71 -9.01
C PHE A 195 17.69 15.23 -10.26
N SER A 196 18.71 15.96 -10.67
CA SER A 196 19.62 15.52 -11.74
C SER A 196 20.67 14.53 -11.22
N VAL A 197 20.92 14.52 -9.92
CA VAL A 197 21.90 13.68 -9.23
C VAL A 197 21.15 12.65 -8.41
N LYS A 198 21.45 11.35 -8.63
CA LYS A 198 20.74 10.23 -7.99
C LYS A 198 20.86 10.25 -6.47
N GLU A 199 22.02 10.57 -5.93
CA GLU A 199 22.30 10.61 -4.48
C GLU A 199 21.42 11.64 -3.75
N ASN A 200 21.05 12.74 -4.43
CA ASN A 200 20.11 13.73 -3.87
C ASN A 200 18.68 13.17 -3.83
N ALA A 201 18.30 12.41 -4.87
CA ALA A 201 17.02 11.72 -4.92
C ALA A 201 16.94 10.61 -3.86
N ASP A 202 18.02 9.82 -3.68
CA ASP A 202 18.09 8.78 -2.65
C ASP A 202 17.89 9.39 -1.24
N ARG A 203 18.52 10.52 -0.95
CA ARG A 203 18.32 11.23 0.33
C ARG A 203 16.88 11.73 0.53
N MET A 204 16.23 12.20 -0.52
CA MET A 204 14.83 12.60 -0.45
C MET A 204 13.92 11.37 -0.27
N LEU A 205 14.18 10.27 -0.98
CA LEU A 205 13.45 9.01 -0.86
C LEU A 205 13.43 8.53 0.60
N GLU A 206 14.60 8.52 1.26
CA GLU A 206 14.72 8.11 2.66
C GLU A 206 13.98 9.07 3.62
N LYS A 207 14.03 10.38 3.36
CA LYS A 207 13.26 11.36 4.17
C LYS A 207 11.75 11.14 4.06
N VAL A 208 11.25 10.89 2.86
CA VAL A 208 9.81 10.65 2.62
C VAL A 208 9.36 9.32 3.25
N LYS A 209 10.19 8.27 3.15
CA LYS A 209 9.96 7.00 3.86
C LYS A 209 9.96 7.15 5.38
N ALA A 210 10.93 7.88 5.92
CA ALA A 210 11.02 8.14 7.35
C ALA A 210 9.80 8.93 7.89
N ALA A 211 9.16 9.73 7.05
CA ALA A 211 7.91 10.41 7.35
C ALA A 211 6.66 9.51 7.24
N GLY A 212 6.83 8.20 6.95
CA GLY A 212 5.75 7.20 6.92
C GLY A 212 5.03 7.08 5.58
N PHE A 213 5.57 7.66 4.49
CA PHE A 213 4.96 7.54 3.18
C PHE A 213 5.60 6.40 2.39
N ASP A 214 4.76 5.53 1.83
CA ASP A 214 5.20 4.55 0.84
C ASP A 214 5.59 5.28 -0.45
N THR A 215 6.84 5.08 -0.89
CA THR A 215 7.42 5.86 -1.98
C THR A 215 8.51 5.11 -2.72
N TYR A 216 8.66 5.44 -3.98
CA TYR A 216 9.71 4.90 -4.85
C TYR A 216 10.24 5.96 -5.81
N MET A 217 11.40 5.67 -6.41
CA MET A 217 12.05 6.57 -7.36
C MET A 217 11.65 6.21 -8.79
N VAL A 218 11.36 7.23 -9.60
CA VAL A 218 11.15 7.12 -11.05
C VAL A 218 12.11 8.04 -11.79
N GLN A 219 12.49 7.67 -13.02
CA GLN A 219 13.25 8.52 -13.89
C GLN A 219 12.35 9.02 -15.05
N ILE A 220 12.31 10.34 -15.24
CA ILE A 220 11.53 11.02 -16.26
C ILE A 220 12.38 12.16 -16.81
N ASP A 221 12.57 12.19 -18.12
CA ASP A 221 13.35 13.23 -18.83
C ASP A 221 14.75 13.46 -18.20
N GLY A 222 15.44 12.37 -17.86
CA GLY A 222 16.77 12.41 -17.26
C GLY A 222 16.81 12.82 -15.77
N MET A 223 15.67 13.12 -15.16
CA MET A 223 15.58 13.52 -13.76
C MET A 223 15.08 12.37 -12.89
N TYR A 224 15.64 12.22 -11.69
CA TYR A 224 15.16 11.32 -10.64
C TYR A 224 14.08 12.02 -9.83
N LYS A 225 12.88 11.46 -9.80
CA LYS A 225 11.72 12.01 -9.07
C LYS A 225 11.22 10.99 -8.06
N ILE A 226 10.83 11.47 -6.89
CA ILE A 226 10.29 10.63 -5.82
C ILE A 226 8.77 10.59 -5.97
N GLN A 227 8.22 9.41 -6.23
CA GLN A 227 6.78 9.22 -6.45
C GLN A 227 6.13 8.58 -5.23
N VAL A 228 5.05 9.20 -4.76
CA VAL A 228 4.25 8.78 -3.59
C VAL A 228 2.84 8.43 -4.06
N GLY A 229 2.75 7.29 -4.74
CA GLY A 229 1.50 6.79 -5.28
C GLY A 229 1.18 7.24 -6.71
N ALA A 230 0.23 6.52 -7.31
CA ALA A 230 -0.39 6.82 -8.59
C ALA A 230 -1.88 6.49 -8.47
N TYR A 231 -2.73 7.43 -8.81
CA TYR A 231 -4.17 7.39 -8.54
C TYR A 231 -4.95 7.53 -9.84
N SER A 232 -5.94 6.69 -10.06
CA SER A 232 -6.88 6.82 -11.17
C SER A 232 -7.87 7.98 -10.97
N VAL A 233 -8.05 8.44 -9.72
CA VAL A 233 -8.95 9.55 -9.37
C VAL A 233 -8.13 10.73 -8.88
N LYS A 234 -8.29 11.89 -9.53
CA LYS A 234 -7.52 13.11 -9.22
C LYS A 234 -7.67 13.55 -7.76
N SER A 235 -8.87 13.47 -7.17
CA SER A 235 -9.08 13.88 -5.78
C SER A 235 -8.28 13.06 -4.77
N ASN A 236 -7.95 11.80 -5.06
CA ASN A 236 -7.09 10.97 -4.22
C ASN A 236 -5.64 11.41 -4.31
N ALA A 237 -5.19 11.79 -5.50
CA ALA A 237 -3.87 12.40 -5.66
C ALA A 237 -3.80 13.76 -4.94
N ASP A 238 -4.84 14.60 -5.03
CA ASP A 238 -4.92 15.88 -4.32
C ASP A 238 -4.88 15.69 -2.78
N ALA A 239 -5.57 14.67 -2.26
CA ALA A 239 -5.55 14.32 -0.83
C ALA A 239 -4.16 13.86 -0.37
N MET A 240 -3.47 13.03 -1.16
CA MET A 240 -2.09 12.62 -0.86
C MET A 240 -1.12 13.80 -0.92
N ALA A 241 -1.24 14.67 -1.93
CA ALA A 241 -0.44 15.89 -2.02
C ALA A 241 -0.64 16.80 -0.81
N THR A 242 -1.87 16.91 -0.29
CA THR A 242 -2.17 17.65 0.93
C THR A 242 -1.48 17.05 2.16
N LYS A 243 -1.51 15.70 2.31
CA LYS A 243 -0.81 15.01 3.41
C LYS A 243 0.71 15.23 3.35
N LEU A 244 1.31 15.14 2.17
CA LEU A 244 2.74 15.40 1.98
C LEU A 244 3.13 16.85 2.28
N LYS A 245 2.32 17.83 1.85
CA LYS A 245 2.54 19.25 2.18
C LYS A 245 2.47 19.49 3.67
N ALA A 246 1.52 18.87 4.37
CA ALA A 246 1.41 18.96 5.83
C ALA A 246 2.63 18.36 6.54
N ALA A 247 3.31 17.39 5.93
CA ALA A 247 4.57 16.80 6.40
C ALA A 247 5.82 17.59 5.95
N GLY A 248 5.65 18.73 5.30
CA GLY A 248 6.76 19.63 4.91
C GLY A 248 7.41 19.30 3.56
N PHE A 249 6.75 18.52 2.70
CA PHE A 249 7.27 18.18 1.37
C PHE A 249 6.53 18.97 0.28
N ASP A 250 7.28 19.58 -0.63
CA ASP A 250 6.71 20.12 -1.87
C ASP A 250 6.16 19.01 -2.74
N THR A 251 5.00 19.23 -3.36
CA THR A 251 4.33 18.20 -4.15
C THR A 251 3.95 18.70 -5.53
N PHE A 252 3.99 17.78 -6.48
CA PHE A 252 3.56 17.98 -7.85
C PHE A 252 2.70 16.79 -8.29
N ILE A 253 1.58 17.05 -8.94
CA ILE A 253 0.73 16.00 -9.51
C ILE A 253 0.90 16.03 -11.03
N THR A 254 1.22 14.88 -11.61
CA THR A 254 1.43 14.72 -13.05
C THR A 254 0.72 13.47 -13.56
N THR A 255 0.35 13.49 -14.84
CA THR A 255 -0.14 12.31 -15.56
C THR A 255 0.97 11.59 -16.32
N GLN A 256 2.16 12.20 -16.43
CA GLN A 256 3.31 11.61 -17.11
C GLN A 256 3.86 10.43 -16.31
N GLY A 257 3.97 9.26 -16.95
CA GLY A 257 4.61 8.07 -16.40
C GLY A 257 6.13 8.17 -16.51
N GLY A 258 6.83 7.46 -15.62
CA GLY A 258 8.28 7.30 -15.66
C GLY A 258 8.69 5.85 -15.46
N GLN A 259 9.90 5.50 -15.86
CA GLN A 259 10.47 4.19 -15.59
C GLN A 259 10.83 4.11 -14.10
N ALA A 260 10.33 3.06 -13.42
CA ALA A 260 10.74 2.80 -12.04
C ALA A 260 12.25 2.54 -12.01
N VAL A 261 12.96 3.32 -11.22
CA VAL A 261 14.36 3.07 -10.94
C VAL A 261 14.38 2.09 -9.78
N SER A 262 14.71 0.83 -10.07
CA SER A 262 15.04 -0.13 -9.00
C SER A 262 16.07 0.56 -8.11
N SER A 263 15.78 0.62 -6.83
CA SER A 263 16.81 0.76 -5.82
C SER A 263 17.65 -0.52 -5.88
N THR A 264 18.50 -0.63 -6.91
CA THR A 264 19.71 -1.40 -6.70
C THR A 264 20.30 -0.75 -5.46
N SER A 265 20.30 -1.48 -4.36
CA SER A 265 21.22 -1.18 -3.27
C SER A 265 22.56 -0.89 -3.95
N THR A 266 22.84 0.39 -4.18
CA THR A 266 24.22 0.81 -4.39
C THR A 266 24.90 0.19 -3.20
N PRO A 267 25.96 -0.60 -3.37
CA PRO A 267 26.71 -1.08 -2.24
C PRO A 267 26.96 0.19 -1.44
N THR A 268 26.41 0.27 -0.24
CA THR A 268 26.70 1.35 0.70
C THR A 268 28.22 1.42 0.65
N ARG A 269 28.77 2.48 0.09
CA ARG A 269 30.21 2.68 0.15
C ARG A 269 30.50 2.69 1.63
N GLU A 270 30.87 1.53 2.15
CA GLU A 270 31.23 1.44 3.55
C GLU A 270 32.50 2.24 3.74
N VAL A 271 32.53 2.97 4.84
CA VAL A 271 33.78 3.59 5.29
C VAL A 271 34.81 2.47 5.47
N THR A 272 35.83 2.49 4.67
CA THR A 272 37.00 1.57 4.71
C THR A 272 38.28 2.35 4.96
N VAL A 273 39.35 1.65 5.28
CA VAL A 273 40.66 2.27 5.32
C VAL A 273 40.99 2.85 3.93
N GLY A 274 41.43 4.11 3.88
CA GLY A 274 41.64 4.86 2.64
C GLY A 274 40.42 5.69 2.17
N SER A 275 39.25 5.55 2.79
CA SER A 275 38.10 6.41 2.47
C SER A 275 38.36 7.87 2.86
N THR A 276 37.93 8.79 1.99
CA THR A 276 37.85 10.22 2.32
C THR A 276 36.51 10.47 3.00
N VAL A 277 36.55 11.09 4.18
CA VAL A 277 35.38 11.27 5.04
C VAL A 277 35.36 12.67 5.66
N ARG A 278 34.15 13.13 5.97
CA ARG A 278 33.92 14.33 6.78
C ARG A 278 33.18 13.93 8.06
N LEU A 279 33.39 14.65 9.16
CA LEU A 279 32.68 14.40 10.40
C LEU A 279 31.29 15.03 10.37
N LYS A 280 30.33 14.33 11.00
CA LYS A 280 29.02 14.90 11.33
C LYS A 280 29.19 16.00 12.36
N GLU A 281 28.39 17.03 12.27
CA GLU A 281 28.34 18.10 13.27
C GLU A 281 28.03 17.50 14.66
N GLY A 282 28.77 17.93 15.67
CA GLY A 282 28.65 17.43 17.03
C GLY A 282 29.32 16.08 17.32
N ALA A 283 30.00 15.47 16.34
CA ALA A 283 30.79 14.25 16.53
C ALA A 283 31.83 14.48 17.64
N LYS A 284 32.14 13.40 18.38
CA LYS A 284 33.14 13.43 19.46
C LYS A 284 34.29 12.48 19.16
N THR A 285 35.40 12.63 19.88
CA THR A 285 36.43 11.58 19.87
C THR A 285 35.80 10.25 20.31
N TYR A 286 36.41 9.16 19.94
CA TYR A 286 35.94 7.82 20.34
C TYR A 286 35.82 7.64 21.86
N SER A 287 36.64 8.35 22.64
CA SER A 287 36.59 8.41 24.10
C SER A 287 35.60 9.46 24.66
N GLY A 288 34.86 10.17 23.82
CA GLY A 288 33.83 11.14 24.22
C GLY A 288 34.31 12.59 24.37
N GLY A 289 35.58 12.88 24.11
CA GLY A 289 36.15 14.24 24.15
C GLY A 289 35.70 15.11 22.98
N SER A 290 35.77 16.43 23.14
CA SER A 290 35.47 17.42 22.10
C SER A 290 36.54 17.44 21.02
N LEU A 291 36.14 17.72 19.78
CA LEU A 291 37.05 17.96 18.65
C LEU A 291 37.12 19.45 18.36
N ALA A 292 38.27 19.90 17.87
CA ALA A 292 38.45 21.29 17.46
C ALA A 292 37.62 21.59 16.20
N SER A 293 37.12 22.84 16.03
CA SER A 293 36.24 23.25 14.95
C SER A 293 36.77 22.91 13.55
N PHE A 294 38.04 23.09 13.31
CA PHE A 294 38.67 22.80 12.02
C PHE A 294 38.53 21.34 11.57
N VAL A 295 38.29 20.40 12.50
CA VAL A 295 38.10 18.97 12.17
C VAL A 295 36.79 18.69 11.48
N TYR A 296 35.74 19.50 11.74
CA TYR A 296 34.43 19.38 11.06
C TYR A 296 34.42 20.02 9.67
N GLU A 297 35.32 20.96 9.41
CA GLU A 297 35.35 21.76 8.19
C GLU A 297 36.17 21.13 7.07
N ARG A 298 36.93 20.05 7.38
CA ARG A 298 37.90 19.43 6.46
C ARG A 298 37.53 17.99 6.14
N ASP A 299 37.97 17.54 4.98
CA ASP A 299 37.95 16.15 4.58
C ASP A 299 39.15 15.41 5.14
N HIS A 300 38.93 14.23 5.68
CA HIS A 300 39.91 13.39 6.32
C HIS A 300 40.03 12.05 5.63
N GLN A 301 41.19 11.41 5.72
CA GLN A 301 41.34 10.02 5.28
C GLN A 301 41.24 9.07 6.48
N VAL A 302 40.54 7.97 6.32
CA VAL A 302 40.47 6.88 7.29
C VAL A 302 41.73 6.05 7.17
N THR A 303 42.58 6.07 8.23
CA THR A 303 43.86 5.33 8.27
C THR A 303 43.75 4.01 9.01
N GLN A 304 42.79 3.87 9.93
CA GLN A 304 42.49 2.61 10.63
C GLN A 304 41.01 2.49 10.86
N LEU A 305 40.49 1.27 10.76
CA LEU A 305 39.08 0.96 11.01
C LEU A 305 38.98 -0.37 11.74
N ASN A 306 38.37 -0.36 12.93
CA ASN A 306 37.99 -1.56 13.69
C ASN A 306 36.54 -1.45 14.12
N SER A 307 35.70 -2.40 13.76
CA SER A 307 34.25 -2.46 14.05
C SER A 307 33.56 -1.08 14.06
N ASP A 308 33.56 -0.35 15.17
CA ASP A 308 32.93 0.95 15.39
C ASP A 308 33.92 2.14 15.48
N ARG A 309 35.22 1.86 15.54
CA ARG A 309 36.26 2.87 15.73
C ARG A 309 37.03 3.13 14.44
N ALA A 310 37.03 4.40 13.98
CA ALA A 310 37.83 4.87 12.86
C ALA A 310 38.92 5.85 13.34
N VAL A 311 40.12 5.74 12.81
CA VAL A 311 41.17 6.74 12.97
C VAL A 311 41.22 7.56 11.70
N ILE A 312 41.09 8.88 11.83
CA ILE A 312 41.13 9.83 10.73
C ILE A 312 42.40 10.66 10.74
N SER A 313 42.91 10.96 9.55
CA SER A 313 44.11 11.78 9.34
C SER A 313 43.83 12.92 8.35
N TYR A 314 44.60 13.98 8.46
CA TYR A 314 44.65 15.10 7.51
C TYR A 314 46.10 15.33 7.08
N ASN A 315 46.35 15.34 5.78
CA ASN A 315 47.71 15.47 5.21
C ASN A 315 48.73 14.51 5.85
N GLY A 316 48.33 13.26 6.05
CA GLY A 316 49.18 12.21 6.63
C GLY A 316 49.35 12.24 8.16
N THR A 317 48.84 13.27 8.84
CA THR A 317 48.92 13.38 10.31
C THR A 317 47.59 12.89 10.92
N VAL A 318 47.69 12.00 11.92
CA VAL A 318 46.53 11.52 12.68
C VAL A 318 45.89 12.69 13.43
N VAL A 319 44.59 12.88 13.22
CA VAL A 319 43.78 13.96 13.82
C VAL A 319 43.04 13.46 15.05
N ALA A 320 42.27 12.37 14.87
CA ALA A 320 41.44 11.81 15.93
C ALA A 320 41.07 10.35 15.68
N ALA A 321 40.66 9.67 16.74
CA ALA A 321 39.84 8.46 16.64
C ALA A 321 38.38 8.85 16.93
N VAL A 322 37.43 8.41 16.07
CA VAL A 322 36.00 8.75 16.12
C VAL A 322 35.16 7.51 15.91
N ARG A 323 33.84 7.59 16.10
CA ARG A 323 32.94 6.49 15.76
C ARG A 323 32.74 6.41 14.25
N LYS A 324 32.70 5.20 13.70
CA LYS A 324 32.40 4.97 12.26
C LYS A 324 31.11 5.65 11.83
N ASN A 325 30.08 5.61 12.70
CA ASN A 325 28.77 6.19 12.43
C ASN A 325 28.75 7.73 12.41
N ASP A 326 29.81 8.39 12.90
CA ASP A 326 29.95 9.84 12.85
C ASP A 326 30.68 10.33 11.59
N LEU A 327 31.01 9.43 10.68
CA LEU A 327 31.68 9.72 9.41
C LEU A 327 30.70 9.76 8.26
N ILE A 328 30.88 10.73 7.38
CA ILE A 328 30.20 10.89 6.10
C ILE A 328 31.24 10.69 5.00
N LEU A 329 31.02 9.74 4.09
CA LEU A 329 31.86 9.60 2.90
C LEU A 329 31.72 10.84 2.00
N VAL A 330 32.84 11.33 1.50
CA VAL A 330 32.91 12.48 0.57
C VAL A 330 33.22 11.99 -0.83
#